data_5ac2156983fac97861324930fc7fb070
#
_entry.id   5ac2156983fac97861324930fc7fb070
#
_cell.length_a   1.000
_cell.length_b   1.000
_cell.length_c   1.000
_cell.angle_alpha   90.00
_cell.angle_beta   90.00
_cell.angle_gamma   90.00
#
_symmetry.space_group_name_H-M   'P 1'
#
loop_
_entity.id
_entity.type
_entity.pdbx_description
1 polymer ?
#
loop_
_entity_poly.entity_id
_entity_poly.type
_entity_poly.pdbx_seq_one_letter_code
_entity_poly.pdbx_strand_id
1 'polypeptide(L)'
;MEGDQFNLAESIFSRSLMTVPNVGLWTIYLNYVRRMNDLRNDATGNNRTTVSQAYDFVLNNIGVDRDSGTIWQDYMEFLRGIPGQIGGTSWQDGQKLDIMRKAYHRAIAVPMSTVSALWKEYEQFETSANKLTARKYIQERSPIYITTRSAHQVLEHIHRGLDRSTIPKLPPKAGFEGHEEFLQQVELWKKWIAWEQSDQLVLVKNGESDVYKKRLLYVYKQAVMTLRFWPEMWVDAAEWCFDNGLEADGTEFLTSGFAANPESCLLAFKYADLLEKKSPEAGKGPKERGEAVRAPFDKLLTSLYDLFKQVKAREAKELVKVEE
;
A
#
# COMPACT_ATOMS: atom_id res chain seq x y z
N MET A 1 13.57 28.17 -15.90
CA MET A 1 14.04 27.53 -14.64
C MET A 1 12.91 26.96 -13.77
N GLU A 2 11.81 27.65 -13.51
CA GLU A 2 10.69 27.05 -12.74
C GLU A 2 10.01 25.89 -13.48
N GLY A 3 9.78 25.98 -14.80
CA GLY A 3 9.17 24.91 -15.58
C GLY A 3 9.94 23.58 -15.58
N ASP A 4 11.27 23.61 -15.55
CA ASP A 4 12.09 22.40 -15.50
C ASP A 4 12.01 21.67 -14.15
N GLN A 5 11.81 22.42 -13.06
CA GLN A 5 11.62 21.86 -11.73
C GLN A 5 10.26 21.14 -11.58
N PHE A 6 9.20 21.66 -12.21
CA PHE A 6 7.91 21.00 -12.20
C PHE A 6 7.92 19.71 -13.02
N ASN A 7 8.52 19.70 -14.19
CA ASN A 7 8.69 18.47 -14.99
C ASN A 7 9.50 17.40 -14.25
N LEU A 8 10.54 17.81 -13.50
CA LEU A 8 11.31 16.91 -12.67
C LEU A 8 10.45 16.30 -11.52
N ALA A 9 9.65 17.14 -10.84
CA ALA A 9 8.76 16.67 -9.78
C ALA A 9 7.74 15.65 -10.30
N GLU A 10 7.09 15.92 -11.44
CA GLU A 10 6.17 14.98 -12.09
C GLU A 10 6.84 13.67 -12.49
N SER A 11 8.05 13.74 -13.02
CA SER A 11 8.84 12.55 -13.34
C SER A 11 9.16 11.71 -12.09
N ILE A 12 9.45 12.35 -10.95
CA ILE A 12 9.68 11.65 -9.68
C ILE A 12 8.39 11.01 -9.19
N PHE A 13 7.28 11.75 -9.16
CA PHE A 13 5.99 11.21 -8.71
C PHE A 13 5.52 10.03 -9.58
N SER A 14 5.63 10.12 -10.91
CA SER A 14 5.21 9.06 -11.82
C SER A 14 5.97 7.74 -11.59
N ARG A 15 7.24 7.81 -11.17
CA ARG A 15 8.08 6.63 -10.89
C ARG A 15 7.91 6.09 -9.48
N SER A 16 7.59 6.95 -8.50
CA SER A 16 7.66 6.58 -7.09
C SER A 16 6.28 6.28 -6.46
N LEU A 17 5.22 6.97 -6.85
CA LEU A 17 3.92 6.84 -6.17
C LEU A 17 3.40 5.39 -6.15
N MET A 18 3.42 4.71 -7.29
CA MET A 18 2.89 3.34 -7.38
C MET A 18 3.79 2.30 -6.71
N THR A 19 5.09 2.60 -6.58
CA THR A 19 6.07 1.67 -6.02
C THR A 19 6.29 1.86 -4.52
N VAL A 20 6.02 3.06 -3.99
CA VAL A 20 6.29 3.41 -2.59
C VAL A 20 4.98 3.75 -1.85
N PRO A 21 4.35 2.79 -1.16
CA PRO A 21 3.12 3.00 -0.39
C PRO A 21 3.42 3.73 0.93
N ASN A 22 3.83 5.00 0.87
CA ASN A 22 4.18 5.83 2.02
C ASN A 22 3.29 7.07 2.09
N VAL A 23 2.56 7.23 3.20
CA VAL A 23 1.60 8.33 3.40
C VAL A 23 2.24 9.70 3.22
N GLY A 24 3.48 9.90 3.71
CA GLY A 24 4.20 11.18 3.58
C GLY A 24 4.45 11.56 2.12
N LEU A 25 4.91 10.62 1.28
CA LEU A 25 5.11 10.85 -0.15
C LEU A 25 3.81 11.27 -0.85
N TRP A 26 2.73 10.56 -0.58
CA TRP A 26 1.43 10.84 -1.17
C TRP A 26 0.83 12.16 -0.69
N THR A 27 1.10 12.57 0.56
CA THR A 27 0.74 13.90 1.08
C THR A 27 1.48 15.01 0.33
N ILE A 28 2.78 14.82 0.05
CA ILE A 28 3.57 15.76 -0.74
C ILE A 28 2.99 15.89 -2.15
N TYR A 29 2.61 14.77 -2.77
CA TYR A 29 1.94 14.78 -4.08
C TYR A 29 0.63 15.57 -4.07
N LEU A 30 -0.26 15.33 -3.08
CA LEU A 30 -1.50 16.11 -2.94
C LEU A 30 -1.23 17.61 -2.78
N ASN A 31 -0.26 17.97 -1.96
CA ASN A 31 0.13 19.37 -1.77
C ASN A 31 0.65 19.99 -3.09
N TYR A 32 1.42 19.22 -3.88
CA TYR A 32 1.85 19.64 -5.20
C TYR A 32 0.65 19.90 -6.13
N VAL A 33 -0.29 18.94 -6.26
CA VAL A 33 -1.47 19.10 -7.10
C VAL A 33 -2.31 20.32 -6.66
N ARG A 34 -2.50 20.53 -5.36
CA ARG A 34 -3.25 21.69 -4.81
C ARG A 34 -2.57 23.02 -5.12
N ARG A 35 -1.23 23.08 -5.10
CA ARG A 35 -0.48 24.30 -5.46
C ARG A 35 -0.59 24.64 -6.94
N MET A 36 -0.64 23.61 -7.80
CA MET A 36 -0.75 23.80 -9.25
C MET A 36 -2.16 24.17 -9.71
N ASN A 37 -3.19 23.92 -8.87
CA ASN A 37 -4.60 24.14 -9.21
C ASN A 37 -5.22 25.14 -8.22
N ASP A 38 -5.23 26.42 -8.59
CA ASP A 38 -5.83 27.47 -7.75
C ASP A 38 -7.36 27.36 -7.75
N LEU A 39 -7.91 27.07 -6.57
CA LEU A 39 -9.36 26.93 -6.36
C LEU A 39 -10.08 28.26 -6.20
N ARG A 40 -9.36 29.39 -6.01
CA ARG A 40 -9.95 30.72 -5.82
C ARG A 40 -10.42 31.33 -7.15
N ASN A 41 -9.70 31.04 -8.22
CA ASN A 41 -9.97 31.58 -9.58
C ASN A 41 -10.48 30.48 -10.52
N ASP A 42 -11.22 29.50 -10.04
CA ASP A 42 -11.72 28.34 -10.82
C ASP A 42 -13.14 28.60 -11.33
N ALA A 43 -13.28 29.51 -12.28
CA ALA A 43 -14.57 29.83 -12.89
C ALA A 43 -15.17 28.64 -13.68
N THR A 44 -14.34 27.76 -14.22
CA THR A 44 -14.76 26.58 -15.01
C THR A 44 -15.00 25.33 -14.17
N GLY A 45 -14.52 25.28 -12.92
CA GLY A 45 -14.56 24.11 -12.05
C GLY A 45 -13.51 23.03 -12.39
N ASN A 46 -12.64 23.28 -13.37
CA ASN A 46 -11.63 22.30 -13.82
C ASN A 46 -10.59 22.03 -12.74
N ASN A 47 -10.08 23.07 -12.08
CA ASN A 47 -9.09 22.91 -11.00
C ASN A 47 -9.66 22.08 -9.84
N ARG A 48 -10.92 22.36 -9.47
CA ARG A 48 -11.62 21.59 -8.43
C ARG A 48 -11.79 20.13 -8.83
N THR A 49 -12.14 19.87 -10.08
CA THR A 49 -12.25 18.51 -10.62
C THR A 49 -10.92 17.77 -10.55
N THR A 50 -9.81 18.41 -10.97
CA THR A 50 -8.46 17.86 -10.92
C THR A 50 -8.05 17.53 -9.47
N VAL A 51 -8.29 18.45 -8.53
CA VAL A 51 -7.97 18.22 -7.11
C VAL A 51 -8.83 17.10 -6.53
N SER A 52 -10.12 17.01 -6.87
CA SER A 52 -11.00 15.92 -6.45
C SER A 52 -10.51 14.57 -6.96
N GLN A 53 -10.13 14.48 -8.23
CA GLN A 53 -9.57 13.26 -8.82
C GLN A 53 -8.23 12.86 -8.15
N ALA A 54 -7.41 13.84 -7.78
CA ALA A 54 -6.17 13.57 -7.05
C ALA A 54 -6.45 13.00 -5.64
N TYR A 55 -7.43 13.53 -4.90
CA TYR A 55 -7.85 12.94 -3.63
C TYR A 55 -8.36 11.51 -3.81
N ASP A 56 -9.24 11.27 -4.79
CA ASP A 56 -9.74 9.93 -5.07
C ASP A 56 -8.61 8.96 -5.43
N PHE A 57 -7.66 9.38 -6.25
CA PHE A 57 -6.49 8.59 -6.60
C PHE A 57 -5.65 8.25 -5.35
N VAL A 58 -5.34 9.23 -4.51
CA VAL A 58 -4.56 9.04 -3.28
C VAL A 58 -5.31 8.12 -2.31
N LEU A 59 -6.57 8.42 -2.00
CA LEU A 59 -7.37 7.64 -1.06
C LEU A 59 -7.68 6.23 -1.56
N ASN A 60 -7.71 6.04 -2.86
CA ASN A 60 -7.82 4.71 -3.45
C ASN A 60 -6.55 3.87 -3.30
N ASN A 61 -5.38 4.46 -3.22
CA ASN A 61 -4.11 3.74 -3.07
C ASN A 61 -3.66 3.59 -1.62
N ILE A 62 -3.72 4.67 -0.82
CA ILE A 62 -3.20 4.66 0.55
C ILE A 62 -4.24 4.99 1.63
N GLY A 63 -5.49 5.26 1.25
CA GLY A 63 -6.54 5.64 2.20
C GLY A 63 -6.88 4.57 3.24
N VAL A 64 -6.43 3.34 3.04
CA VAL A 64 -6.58 2.22 3.98
C VAL A 64 -5.52 2.22 5.09
N ASP A 65 -4.47 3.05 4.96
CA ASP A 65 -3.40 3.14 5.95
C ASP A 65 -3.88 3.78 7.26
N ARG A 66 -3.36 3.29 8.38
CA ARG A 66 -3.65 3.86 9.72
C ARG A 66 -3.24 5.32 9.87
N ASP A 67 -2.22 5.76 9.12
CA ASP A 67 -1.66 7.12 9.19
C ASP A 67 -2.29 8.05 8.13
N SER A 68 -3.27 7.57 7.35
CA SER A 68 -3.98 8.37 6.34
C SER A 68 -4.98 9.37 6.91
N GLY A 69 -5.13 9.45 8.23
CA GLY A 69 -6.15 10.24 8.90
C GLY A 69 -6.14 11.73 8.56
N THR A 70 -4.97 12.33 8.43
CA THR A 70 -4.81 13.74 8.02
C THR A 70 -5.29 13.96 6.59
N ILE A 71 -5.03 13.02 5.67
CA ILE A 71 -5.49 13.11 4.28
C ILE A 71 -7.02 13.02 4.22
N TRP A 72 -7.64 12.14 5.03
CA TRP A 72 -9.08 12.06 5.13
C TRP A 72 -9.70 13.35 5.67
N GLN A 73 -9.10 13.96 6.70
CA GLN A 73 -9.55 15.25 7.23
C GLN A 73 -9.44 16.38 6.20
N ASP A 74 -8.32 16.48 5.50
CA ASP A 74 -8.11 17.44 4.42
C ASP A 74 -9.11 17.25 3.28
N TYR A 75 -9.43 16.00 2.93
CA TYR A 75 -10.44 15.68 1.94
C TYR A 75 -11.84 16.13 2.38
N MET A 76 -12.21 15.90 3.64
CA MET A 76 -13.48 16.37 4.18
C MET A 76 -13.57 17.90 4.15
N GLU A 77 -12.50 18.60 4.48
CA GLU A 77 -12.46 20.06 4.39
C GLU A 77 -12.60 20.55 2.95
N PHE A 78 -11.90 19.92 2.02
CA PHE A 78 -12.06 20.19 0.59
C PHE A 78 -13.51 20.00 0.13
N LEU A 79 -14.18 18.90 0.54
CA LEU A 79 -15.57 18.63 0.18
C LEU A 79 -16.55 19.64 0.81
N ARG A 80 -16.27 20.18 2.01
CA ARG A 80 -17.08 21.27 2.60
C ARG A 80 -17.06 22.53 1.73
N GLY A 81 -15.95 22.77 1.04
CA GLY A 81 -15.77 23.93 0.14
C GLY A 81 -16.40 23.79 -1.25
N ILE A 82 -16.97 22.65 -1.63
CA ILE A 82 -17.67 22.50 -2.93
C ILE A 82 -19.03 23.22 -2.90
N PRO A 83 -19.55 23.67 -4.08
CA PRO A 83 -20.86 24.32 -4.17
C PRO A 83 -21.99 23.47 -3.59
N GLY A 84 -23.01 24.14 -3.05
CA GLY A 84 -24.16 23.52 -2.40
C GLY A 84 -24.20 23.73 -0.88
N GLN A 85 -25.36 23.60 -0.28
CA GLN A 85 -25.62 23.72 1.16
C GLN A 85 -26.05 22.38 1.75
N ILE A 86 -25.53 22.05 2.95
CA ILE A 86 -26.00 20.87 3.69
C ILE A 86 -27.41 21.14 4.21
N GLY A 87 -28.34 20.23 3.91
CA GLY A 87 -29.76 20.40 4.27
C GLY A 87 -30.56 21.30 3.31
N GLY A 88 -29.95 21.78 2.22
CA GLY A 88 -30.65 22.47 1.15
C GLY A 88 -31.49 21.53 0.27
N THR A 89 -32.27 22.11 -0.64
CA THR A 89 -33.22 21.38 -1.50
C THR A 89 -32.88 21.39 -2.98
N SER A 90 -31.77 22.08 -3.36
CA SER A 90 -31.31 22.11 -4.75
C SER A 90 -30.65 20.79 -5.17
N TRP A 91 -30.57 20.54 -6.47
CA TRP A 91 -29.83 19.39 -7.00
C TRP A 91 -28.36 19.37 -6.58
N GLN A 92 -27.71 20.53 -6.54
CA GLN A 92 -26.31 20.67 -6.10
C GLN A 92 -26.17 20.33 -4.61
N ASP A 93 -27.14 20.68 -3.78
CA ASP A 93 -27.16 20.37 -2.36
C ASP A 93 -27.24 18.85 -2.14
N GLY A 94 -28.10 18.17 -2.91
CA GLY A 94 -28.20 16.71 -2.91
C GLY A 94 -26.90 16.04 -3.34
N GLN A 95 -26.25 16.50 -4.41
CA GLN A 95 -24.95 15.96 -4.83
C GLN A 95 -23.87 16.13 -3.76
N LYS A 96 -23.76 17.32 -3.18
CA LYS A 96 -22.79 17.57 -2.09
C LYS A 96 -23.03 16.65 -0.93
N LEU A 97 -24.28 16.48 -0.52
CA LEU A 97 -24.68 15.58 0.58
C LEU A 97 -24.23 14.15 0.32
N ASP A 98 -24.49 13.64 -0.90
CA ASP A 98 -24.16 12.27 -1.26
C ASP A 98 -22.62 12.02 -1.34
N ILE A 99 -21.87 12.96 -1.92
CA ILE A 99 -20.42 12.88 -1.99
C ILE A 99 -19.82 12.87 -0.59
N MET A 100 -20.23 13.80 0.27
CA MET A 100 -19.73 13.89 1.64
C MET A 100 -20.11 12.65 2.46
N ARG A 101 -21.35 12.16 2.33
CA ARG A 101 -21.77 10.93 3.02
C ARG A 101 -20.94 9.72 2.61
N LYS A 102 -20.69 9.53 1.29
CA LYS A 102 -19.84 8.46 0.79
C LYS A 102 -18.41 8.59 1.33
N ALA A 103 -17.86 9.80 1.36
CA ALA A 103 -16.53 10.04 1.90
C ALA A 103 -16.44 9.71 3.40
N TYR A 104 -17.41 10.15 4.22
CA TYR A 104 -17.50 9.77 5.63
C TYR A 104 -17.60 8.26 5.83
N HIS A 105 -18.47 7.58 5.07
CA HIS A 105 -18.62 6.12 5.17
C HIS A 105 -17.32 5.37 4.87
N ARG A 106 -16.53 5.83 3.90
CA ARG A 106 -15.21 5.27 3.59
C ARG A 106 -14.22 5.54 4.72
N ALA A 107 -14.16 6.78 5.21
CA ALA A 107 -13.20 7.17 6.24
C ALA A 107 -13.44 6.48 7.59
N ILE A 108 -14.71 6.32 8.00
CA ILE A 108 -15.08 5.67 9.27
C ILE A 108 -14.76 4.17 9.27
N ALA A 109 -14.65 3.55 8.10
CA ALA A 109 -14.30 2.14 7.97
C ALA A 109 -12.79 1.88 8.03
N VAL A 110 -11.94 2.92 8.11
CA VAL A 110 -10.49 2.78 8.22
C VAL A 110 -10.04 2.89 9.68
N PRO A 111 -9.30 1.91 10.21
CA PRO A 111 -8.82 1.91 11.60
C PRO A 111 -7.62 2.86 11.77
N MET A 112 -7.90 4.14 11.98
CA MET A 112 -6.92 5.23 12.13
C MET A 112 -7.17 6.06 13.40
N SER A 113 -6.17 6.78 13.88
CA SER A 113 -6.26 7.58 15.11
C SER A 113 -7.37 8.64 15.08
N THR A 114 -7.68 9.16 13.90
CA THR A 114 -8.68 10.20 13.65
C THR A 114 -10.11 9.66 13.54
N VAL A 115 -10.34 8.34 13.56
CA VAL A 115 -11.66 7.73 13.33
C VAL A 115 -12.75 8.24 14.30
N SER A 116 -12.38 8.48 15.57
CA SER A 116 -13.33 9.00 16.57
C SER A 116 -13.71 10.46 16.34
N ALA A 117 -12.79 11.26 15.82
CA ALA A 117 -13.07 12.63 15.42
C ALA A 117 -13.98 12.68 14.19
N LEU A 118 -13.65 11.90 13.16
CA LEU A 118 -14.45 11.78 11.94
C LEU A 118 -15.86 11.23 12.19
N TRP A 119 -16.00 10.33 13.17
CA TRP A 119 -17.32 9.86 13.60
C TRP A 119 -18.18 10.98 14.18
N LYS A 120 -17.63 11.79 15.07
CA LYS A 120 -18.34 12.96 15.65
C LYS A 120 -18.71 13.98 14.56
N GLU A 121 -17.83 14.22 13.61
CA GLU A 121 -18.10 15.08 12.45
C GLU A 121 -19.23 14.53 11.58
N TYR A 122 -19.26 13.22 11.37
CA TYR A 122 -20.32 12.53 10.64
C TYR A 122 -21.68 12.65 11.36
N GLU A 123 -21.72 12.46 12.68
CA GLU A 123 -22.96 12.65 13.47
C GLU A 123 -23.50 14.07 13.35
N GLN A 124 -22.60 15.08 13.41
CA GLN A 124 -22.96 16.50 13.22
C GLN A 124 -23.46 16.75 11.78
N PHE A 125 -22.77 16.20 10.81
CA PHE A 125 -23.11 16.32 9.40
C PHE A 125 -24.52 15.77 9.11
N GLU A 126 -24.82 14.53 9.51
CA GLU A 126 -26.15 13.94 9.32
C GLU A 126 -27.25 14.72 10.07
N THR A 127 -26.96 15.17 11.29
CA THR A 127 -27.90 15.97 12.08
C THR A 127 -28.20 17.32 11.42
N SER A 128 -27.18 17.93 10.82
CA SER A 128 -27.31 19.22 10.09
C SER A 128 -28.05 19.04 8.78
N ALA A 129 -27.88 17.89 8.11
CA ALA A 129 -28.54 17.57 6.85
C ALA A 129 -30.06 17.36 7.05
N ASN A 130 -30.45 16.51 7.99
CA ASN A 130 -31.86 16.28 8.31
C ASN A 130 -32.03 15.59 9.67
N LYS A 131 -32.53 16.28 10.67
CA LYS A 131 -32.72 15.78 12.03
C LYS A 131 -33.61 14.53 12.10
N LEU A 132 -34.58 14.36 11.21
CA LEU A 132 -35.50 13.25 11.22
C LEU A 132 -34.85 11.94 10.76
N THR A 133 -34.00 12.02 9.73
CA THR A 133 -33.35 10.84 9.14
C THR A 133 -31.96 10.57 9.73
N ALA A 134 -31.33 11.55 10.36
CA ALA A 134 -29.99 11.46 10.95
C ALA A 134 -29.82 10.22 11.84
N ARG A 135 -30.79 10.00 12.75
CA ARG A 135 -30.76 8.86 13.68
C ARG A 135 -30.65 7.52 12.94
N LYS A 136 -31.36 7.37 11.83
CA LYS A 136 -31.35 6.14 11.02
C LYS A 136 -29.95 5.92 10.43
N TYR A 137 -29.37 6.92 9.73
CA TYR A 137 -28.06 6.82 9.09
C TYR A 137 -26.93 6.59 10.11
N ILE A 138 -26.99 7.25 11.27
CA ILE A 138 -26.02 7.06 12.35
C ILE A 138 -26.11 5.64 12.91
N GLN A 139 -27.33 5.14 13.19
CA GLN A 139 -27.52 3.78 13.69
C GLN A 139 -27.06 2.70 12.70
N GLU A 140 -27.26 2.89 11.40
CA GLU A 140 -26.80 1.97 10.36
C GLU A 140 -25.27 1.87 10.29
N ARG A 141 -24.57 2.94 10.60
CA ARG A 141 -23.08 2.99 10.51
C ARG A 141 -22.36 2.78 11.85
N SER A 142 -23.05 2.90 12.96
CA SER A 142 -22.49 2.71 14.30
C SER A 142 -21.77 1.35 14.49
N PRO A 143 -22.25 0.20 14.01
CA PRO A 143 -21.54 -1.07 14.16
C PRO A 143 -20.18 -1.06 13.47
N ILE A 144 -20.07 -0.49 12.25
CA ILE A 144 -18.81 -0.37 11.52
C ILE A 144 -17.84 0.50 12.31
N TYR A 145 -18.29 1.66 12.79
CA TYR A 145 -17.45 2.54 13.61
C TYR A 145 -16.91 1.84 14.86
N ILE A 146 -17.76 1.10 15.59
CA ILE A 146 -17.36 0.39 16.82
C ILE A 146 -16.29 -0.65 16.49
N THR A 147 -16.51 -1.45 15.45
CA THR A 147 -15.53 -2.44 14.97
C THR A 147 -14.21 -1.78 14.56
N THR A 148 -14.28 -0.71 13.77
CA THR A 148 -13.11 0.01 13.29
C THR A 148 -12.30 0.66 14.43
N ARG A 149 -12.99 1.24 15.41
CA ARG A 149 -12.36 1.81 16.61
C ARG A 149 -11.64 0.75 17.44
N SER A 150 -12.28 -0.41 17.64
CA SER A 150 -11.65 -1.53 18.33
C SER A 150 -10.45 -2.07 17.57
N ALA A 151 -10.57 -2.24 16.25
CA ALA A 151 -9.50 -2.65 15.37
C ALA A 151 -8.30 -1.69 15.42
N HIS A 152 -8.56 -0.37 15.46
CA HIS A 152 -7.48 0.61 15.61
C HIS A 152 -6.66 0.40 16.88
N GLN A 153 -7.30 0.12 18.02
CA GLN A 153 -6.60 -0.14 19.28
C GLN A 153 -5.69 -1.38 19.19
N VAL A 154 -6.17 -2.45 18.56
CA VAL A 154 -5.37 -3.66 18.35
C VAL A 154 -4.19 -3.39 17.42
N LEU A 155 -4.42 -2.71 16.29
CA LEU A 155 -3.36 -2.33 15.35
C LEU A 155 -2.30 -1.45 16.00
N GLU A 156 -2.68 -0.55 16.89
CA GLU A 156 -1.72 0.28 17.63
C GLU A 156 -0.73 -0.57 18.44
N HIS A 157 -1.20 -1.67 19.05
CA HIS A 157 -0.31 -2.62 19.74
C HIS A 157 0.59 -3.40 18.77
N ILE A 158 0.05 -3.86 17.64
CA ILE A 158 0.81 -4.60 16.62
C ILE A 158 1.93 -3.71 16.03
N HIS A 159 1.63 -2.45 15.79
CA HIS A 159 2.59 -1.50 15.21
C HIS A 159 3.63 -0.97 16.20
N ARG A 160 3.52 -1.30 17.49
CA ARG A 160 4.49 -0.85 18.48
C ARG A 160 5.86 -1.49 18.22
N GLY A 161 6.84 -0.66 17.84
CA GLY A 161 8.19 -1.10 17.49
C GLY A 161 8.33 -1.60 16.04
N LEU A 162 7.28 -1.57 15.23
CA LEU A 162 7.35 -1.91 13.81
C LEU A 162 8.07 -0.81 13.03
N ASP A 163 9.16 -1.17 12.36
CA ASP A 163 9.85 -0.28 11.42
C ASP A 163 9.09 -0.26 10.08
N ARG A 164 8.58 0.91 9.72
CA ARG A 164 7.87 1.19 8.46
C ARG A 164 8.68 2.12 7.55
N SER A 165 10.00 2.11 7.69
CA SER A 165 10.86 2.93 6.85
C SER A 165 10.82 2.47 5.39
N THR A 166 11.01 3.41 4.48
CA THR A 166 11.07 3.13 3.04
C THR A 166 12.48 2.72 2.59
N ILE A 167 13.46 2.74 3.51
CA ILE A 167 14.84 2.36 3.24
C ILE A 167 15.04 0.92 3.68
N PRO A 168 15.22 -0.02 2.75
CA PRO A 168 15.41 -1.43 3.10
C PRO A 168 16.79 -1.65 3.73
N LYS A 169 16.84 -2.54 4.71
CA LYS A 169 18.08 -2.98 5.37
C LYS A 169 18.42 -4.38 4.93
N LEU A 170 19.72 -4.65 4.74
CA LEU A 170 20.19 -6.02 4.53
C LEU A 170 20.03 -6.82 5.82
N PRO A 171 19.54 -8.08 5.74
CA PRO A 171 19.48 -8.96 6.90
C PRO A 171 20.89 -9.21 7.46
N PRO A 172 21.14 -8.95 8.75
CA PRO A 172 22.40 -9.32 9.37
C PRO A 172 22.61 -10.85 9.34
N LYS A 173 23.85 -11.27 9.23
CA LYS A 173 24.19 -12.70 9.28
C LYS A 173 23.82 -13.28 10.65
N ALA A 174 23.34 -14.52 10.67
CA ALA A 174 23.00 -15.24 11.89
C ALA A 174 24.17 -15.25 12.90
N GLY A 175 23.89 -14.87 14.16
CA GLY A 175 24.87 -14.76 15.23
C GLY A 175 25.65 -13.43 15.26
N PHE A 176 25.39 -12.49 14.37
CA PHE A 176 25.96 -11.15 14.41
C PHE A 176 24.99 -10.12 14.99
N GLU A 177 25.53 -8.97 15.39
CA GLU A 177 24.76 -7.84 15.92
C GLU A 177 23.62 -7.42 14.96
N GLY A 178 22.44 -7.16 15.51
CA GLY A 178 21.26 -6.75 14.75
C GLY A 178 20.44 -7.89 14.14
N HIS A 179 20.88 -9.17 14.23
CA HIS A 179 20.15 -10.30 13.66
C HIS A 179 18.83 -10.55 14.37
N GLU A 180 18.84 -10.57 15.69
CA GLU A 180 17.62 -10.79 16.49
C GLU A 180 16.60 -9.64 16.32
N GLU A 181 17.08 -8.41 16.28
CA GLU A 181 16.24 -7.23 16.03
C GLU A 181 15.61 -7.30 14.63
N PHE A 182 16.36 -7.75 13.61
CA PHE A 182 15.82 -7.94 12.28
C PHE A 182 14.75 -9.02 12.26
N LEU A 183 14.96 -10.15 12.90
CA LEU A 183 13.96 -11.23 13.01
C LEU A 183 12.71 -10.76 13.76
N GLN A 184 12.86 -9.95 14.81
CA GLN A 184 11.72 -9.32 15.49
C GLN A 184 10.89 -8.45 14.52
N GLN A 185 11.52 -7.69 13.62
CA GLN A 185 10.80 -6.94 12.61
C GLN A 185 10.05 -7.86 11.64
N VAL A 186 10.66 -8.95 11.19
CA VAL A 186 9.98 -9.95 10.34
C VAL A 186 8.73 -10.49 11.05
N GLU A 187 8.83 -10.83 12.32
CA GLU A 187 7.69 -11.34 13.11
C GLU A 187 6.59 -10.28 13.34
N LEU A 188 6.94 -9.01 13.51
CA LEU A 188 5.95 -7.93 13.63
C LEU A 188 5.18 -7.74 12.31
N TRP A 189 5.86 -7.80 11.16
CA TRP A 189 5.21 -7.76 9.85
C TRP A 189 4.28 -8.95 9.64
N LYS A 190 4.71 -10.16 9.97
CA LYS A 190 3.88 -11.37 9.92
C LYS A 190 2.64 -11.26 10.82
N LYS A 191 2.77 -10.69 12.01
CA LYS A 191 1.63 -10.45 12.92
C LYS A 191 0.61 -9.49 12.32
N TRP A 192 1.07 -8.41 11.67
CA TRP A 192 0.14 -7.51 11.02
C TRP A 192 -0.57 -8.17 9.83
N ILE A 193 0.17 -8.88 8.98
CA ILE A 193 -0.41 -9.63 7.85
C ILE A 193 -1.46 -10.64 8.37
N ALA A 194 -1.12 -11.44 9.38
CA ALA A 194 -2.04 -12.42 9.96
C ALA A 194 -3.30 -11.76 10.55
N TRP A 195 -3.17 -10.58 11.14
CA TRP A 195 -4.30 -9.81 11.63
C TRP A 195 -5.22 -9.35 10.49
N GLU A 196 -4.68 -8.84 9.39
CA GLU A 196 -5.48 -8.47 8.22
C GLU A 196 -6.14 -9.71 7.58
N GLN A 197 -5.42 -10.84 7.48
CA GLN A 197 -5.96 -12.09 6.96
C GLN A 197 -7.13 -12.64 7.78
N SER A 198 -7.16 -12.38 9.09
CA SER A 198 -8.23 -12.80 9.98
C SER A 198 -9.53 -12.00 9.83
N ASP A 199 -9.57 -11.01 8.94
CA ASP A 199 -10.72 -10.14 8.63
C ASP A 199 -11.43 -9.57 9.88
N GLN A 200 -10.66 -9.00 10.80
CA GLN A 200 -11.19 -8.41 12.04
C GLN A 200 -12.18 -7.24 11.79
N LEU A 201 -12.16 -6.66 10.60
CA LEU A 201 -13.11 -5.64 10.16
C LEU A 201 -14.40 -6.22 9.57
N VAL A 202 -14.46 -7.54 9.44
CA VAL A 202 -15.65 -8.28 8.93
C VAL A 202 -16.05 -7.85 7.51
N LEU A 203 -15.06 -7.48 6.68
CA LEU A 203 -15.26 -6.95 5.34
C LEU A 203 -15.83 -7.99 4.38
N VAL A 204 -15.30 -9.22 4.43
CA VAL A 204 -15.75 -10.32 3.56
C VAL A 204 -17.21 -10.66 3.82
N LYS A 205 -17.61 -10.76 5.10
CA LYS A 205 -18.99 -11.04 5.49
C LYS A 205 -19.94 -9.91 5.09
N ASN A 206 -19.46 -8.67 5.07
CA ASN A 206 -20.25 -7.49 4.68
C ASN A 206 -20.32 -7.31 3.15
N GLY A 207 -19.72 -8.19 2.36
CA GLY A 207 -19.68 -8.09 0.89
C GLY A 207 -18.63 -7.13 0.35
N GLU A 208 -17.69 -6.69 1.18
CA GLU A 208 -16.61 -5.74 0.84
C GLU A 208 -15.28 -6.48 0.57
N SER A 209 -15.34 -7.63 -0.12
CA SER A 209 -14.16 -8.47 -0.40
C SER A 209 -13.06 -7.72 -1.16
N ASP A 210 -13.40 -6.77 -2.03
CA ASP A 210 -12.43 -5.96 -2.75
C ASP A 210 -11.64 -5.04 -1.80
N VAL A 211 -12.30 -4.48 -0.79
CA VAL A 211 -11.63 -3.67 0.25
C VAL A 211 -10.70 -4.54 1.08
N TYR A 212 -11.13 -5.75 1.46
CA TYR A 212 -10.32 -6.73 2.16
C TYR A 212 -9.03 -7.06 1.38
N LYS A 213 -9.18 -7.44 0.10
CA LYS A 213 -8.03 -7.75 -0.77
C LYS A 213 -7.09 -6.56 -0.91
N LYS A 214 -7.62 -5.36 -1.07
CA LYS A 214 -6.87 -4.12 -1.18
C LYS A 214 -6.06 -3.80 0.08
N ARG A 215 -6.63 -4.02 1.27
CA ARG A 215 -5.92 -3.83 2.54
C ARG A 215 -4.74 -4.77 2.67
N LEU A 216 -4.95 -6.07 2.42
CA LEU A 216 -3.89 -7.06 2.47
C LEU A 216 -2.78 -6.81 1.43
N LEU A 217 -3.16 -6.49 0.18
CA LEU A 217 -2.21 -6.14 -0.86
C LEU A 217 -1.37 -4.92 -0.44
N TYR A 218 -1.99 -3.92 0.18
CA TYR A 218 -1.31 -2.74 0.70
C TYR A 218 -0.28 -3.10 1.77
N VAL A 219 -0.66 -3.95 2.74
CA VAL A 219 0.26 -4.39 3.80
C VAL A 219 1.43 -5.19 3.25
N TYR A 220 1.18 -6.11 2.31
CA TYR A 220 2.25 -6.85 1.64
C TYR A 220 3.20 -5.93 0.88
N LYS A 221 2.70 -4.93 0.14
CA LYS A 221 3.54 -3.94 -0.55
C LYS A 221 4.44 -3.16 0.42
N GLN A 222 3.93 -2.80 1.59
CA GLN A 222 4.76 -2.18 2.64
C GLN A 222 5.79 -3.16 3.23
N ALA A 223 5.37 -4.39 3.52
CA ALA A 223 6.26 -5.40 4.09
C ALA A 223 7.46 -5.70 3.17
N VAL A 224 7.21 -5.94 1.88
CA VAL A 224 8.28 -6.20 0.91
C VAL A 224 9.13 -4.96 0.60
N MET A 225 8.64 -3.77 0.83
CA MET A 225 9.44 -2.54 0.71
C MET A 225 10.47 -2.46 1.83
N THR A 226 10.06 -2.72 3.08
CA THR A 226 10.94 -2.68 4.26
C THR A 226 11.86 -3.91 4.33
N LEU A 227 11.27 -5.10 4.12
CA LEU A 227 11.96 -6.40 4.12
C LEU A 227 12.38 -6.82 2.71
N ARG A 228 12.88 -5.89 1.91
CA ARG A 228 13.21 -6.09 0.50
C ARG A 228 14.13 -7.28 0.25
N PHE A 229 15.07 -7.53 1.17
CA PHE A 229 16.07 -8.58 1.07
C PHE A 229 15.73 -9.80 1.92
N TRP A 230 14.41 -10.03 2.16
CA TRP A 230 13.86 -11.21 2.82
C TRP A 230 12.98 -11.99 1.84
N PRO A 231 13.52 -13.02 1.15
CA PRO A 231 12.84 -13.73 0.06
C PRO A 231 11.48 -14.31 0.42
N GLU A 232 11.33 -14.83 1.65
CA GLU A 232 10.11 -15.47 2.13
C GLU A 232 8.91 -14.52 2.09
N MET A 233 9.11 -13.23 2.43
CA MET A 233 8.03 -12.25 2.41
C MET A 233 7.47 -12.02 0.99
N TRP A 234 8.33 -12.07 -0.02
CA TRP A 234 7.92 -11.95 -1.42
C TRP A 234 7.12 -13.16 -1.89
N VAL A 235 7.53 -14.36 -1.43
CA VAL A 235 6.82 -15.61 -1.74
C VAL A 235 5.47 -15.64 -1.06
N ASP A 236 5.40 -15.31 0.24
CA ASP A 236 4.12 -15.25 0.98
C ASP A 236 3.14 -14.28 0.33
N ALA A 237 3.62 -13.10 -0.09
CA ALA A 237 2.80 -12.12 -0.79
C ALA A 237 2.27 -12.66 -2.13
N ALA A 238 3.13 -13.31 -2.91
CA ALA A 238 2.76 -13.86 -4.21
C ALA A 238 1.77 -15.02 -4.08
N GLU A 239 1.99 -15.96 -3.16
CA GLU A 239 1.11 -17.10 -2.92
C GLU A 239 -0.28 -16.61 -2.48
N TRP A 240 -0.32 -15.69 -1.52
CA TRP A 240 -1.59 -15.10 -1.11
C TRP A 240 -2.34 -14.44 -2.30
N CYS A 241 -1.62 -13.74 -3.19
CA CYS A 241 -2.23 -13.13 -4.38
C CYS A 241 -2.82 -14.19 -5.31
N PHE A 242 -2.09 -15.27 -5.59
CA PHE A 242 -2.59 -16.35 -6.45
C PHE A 242 -3.82 -17.04 -5.86
N ASP A 243 -3.81 -17.32 -4.55
CA ASP A 243 -4.95 -17.94 -3.86
C ASP A 243 -6.22 -17.05 -3.87
N ASN A 244 -6.04 -15.73 -4.03
CA ASN A 244 -7.14 -14.77 -4.07
C ASN A 244 -7.49 -14.27 -5.49
N GLY A 245 -6.91 -14.88 -6.54
CA GLY A 245 -7.18 -14.54 -7.94
C GLY A 245 -6.56 -13.21 -8.40
N LEU A 246 -5.50 -12.74 -7.72
CA LEU A 246 -4.74 -11.53 -8.05
C LEU A 246 -3.46 -11.90 -8.83
N GLU A 247 -3.63 -12.56 -9.99
CA GLU A 247 -2.54 -13.12 -10.80
C GLU A 247 -1.47 -12.10 -11.20
N ALA A 248 -1.89 -10.88 -11.55
CA ALA A 248 -0.97 -9.82 -11.97
C ALA A 248 -0.07 -9.38 -10.79
N ASP A 249 -0.67 -9.10 -9.63
CA ASP A 249 0.07 -8.69 -8.43
C ASP A 249 0.98 -9.82 -7.93
N GLY A 250 0.52 -11.08 -7.92
CA GLY A 250 1.34 -12.24 -7.55
C GLY A 250 2.56 -12.41 -8.46
N THR A 251 2.37 -12.22 -9.77
CA THR A 251 3.47 -12.25 -10.74
C THR A 251 4.46 -11.10 -10.50
N GLU A 252 3.95 -9.89 -10.21
CA GLU A 252 4.77 -8.73 -9.89
C GLU A 252 5.61 -8.96 -8.62
N PHE A 253 5.04 -9.54 -7.56
CA PHE A 253 5.79 -9.90 -6.35
C PHE A 253 6.91 -10.88 -6.62
N LEU A 254 6.69 -11.96 -7.38
CA LEU A 254 7.74 -12.93 -7.70
C LEU A 254 8.84 -12.32 -8.57
N THR A 255 8.48 -11.56 -9.60
CA THR A 255 9.47 -10.95 -10.50
C THR A 255 10.30 -9.89 -9.81
N SER A 256 9.67 -9.01 -9.03
CA SER A 256 10.34 -7.96 -8.26
C SER A 256 11.17 -8.53 -7.11
N GLY A 257 10.65 -9.55 -6.42
CA GLY A 257 11.36 -10.25 -5.37
C GLY A 257 12.62 -10.94 -5.90
N PHE A 258 12.53 -11.63 -7.03
CA PHE A 258 13.68 -12.27 -7.67
C PHE A 258 14.68 -11.26 -8.26
N ALA A 259 14.22 -10.09 -8.70
CA ALA A 259 15.11 -9.02 -9.11
C ALA A 259 15.89 -8.41 -7.92
N ALA A 260 15.25 -8.33 -6.74
CA ALA A 260 15.87 -7.83 -5.51
C ALA A 260 16.80 -8.86 -4.83
N ASN A 261 16.52 -10.16 -5.00
CA ASN A 261 17.22 -11.28 -4.36
C ASN A 261 17.61 -12.34 -5.41
N PRO A 262 18.49 -12.01 -6.36
CA PRO A 262 18.81 -12.90 -7.47
C PRO A 262 19.55 -14.18 -7.05
N GLU A 263 20.11 -14.21 -5.83
CA GLU A 263 20.77 -15.36 -5.21
C GLU A 263 19.79 -16.29 -4.46
N SER A 264 18.51 -15.94 -4.39
CA SER A 264 17.50 -16.73 -3.68
C SER A 264 17.03 -17.94 -4.48
N CYS A 265 17.40 -19.14 -4.04
CA CYS A 265 16.90 -20.40 -4.60
C CYS A 265 15.37 -20.48 -4.49
N LEU A 266 14.79 -20.03 -3.37
CA LEU A 266 13.34 -20.06 -3.13
C LEU A 266 12.58 -19.27 -4.21
N LEU A 267 12.99 -18.03 -4.46
CA LEU A 267 12.35 -17.18 -5.47
C LEU A 267 12.57 -17.69 -6.89
N ALA A 268 13.78 -18.19 -7.20
CA ALA A 268 14.06 -18.76 -8.51
C ALA A 268 13.16 -19.96 -8.81
N PHE A 269 12.97 -20.87 -7.84
CA PHE A 269 12.12 -22.05 -8.00
C PHE A 269 10.65 -21.66 -8.15
N LYS A 270 10.13 -20.80 -7.29
CA LYS A 270 8.74 -20.32 -7.37
C LYS A 270 8.45 -19.58 -8.68
N TYR A 271 9.42 -18.82 -9.17
CA TYR A 271 9.27 -18.11 -10.43
C TYR A 271 9.33 -19.06 -11.65
N ALA A 272 10.21 -20.08 -11.59
CA ALA A 272 10.24 -21.12 -12.61
C ALA A 272 8.92 -21.91 -12.67
N ASP A 273 8.36 -22.31 -11.52
CA ASP A 273 7.05 -22.98 -11.42
C ASP A 273 5.92 -22.14 -12.02
N LEU A 274 5.93 -20.82 -11.79
CA LEU A 274 4.96 -19.91 -12.39
C LEU A 274 5.09 -19.87 -13.92
N LEU A 275 6.32 -19.80 -14.43
CA LEU A 275 6.59 -19.80 -15.87
C LEU A 275 6.17 -21.12 -16.52
N GLU A 276 6.37 -22.24 -15.84
CA GLU A 276 5.92 -23.55 -16.31
C GLU A 276 4.39 -23.60 -16.40
N LYS A 277 3.67 -23.15 -15.37
CA LYS A 277 2.20 -23.10 -15.37
C LYS A 277 1.62 -22.21 -16.47
N LYS A 278 2.21 -21.05 -16.71
CA LYS A 278 1.76 -20.10 -17.73
C LYS A 278 2.15 -20.47 -19.16
N SER A 279 3.11 -21.35 -19.33
CA SER A 279 3.68 -21.73 -20.63
C SER A 279 2.69 -22.35 -21.61
N PRO A 280 1.72 -23.22 -21.19
CA PRO A 280 0.72 -23.79 -22.10
C PRO A 280 -0.22 -22.74 -22.67
N GLU A 281 -0.58 -21.73 -21.90
CA GLU A 281 -1.51 -20.66 -22.30
C GLU A 281 -0.92 -19.72 -23.36
N ALA A 282 0.40 -19.60 -23.40
CA ALA A 282 1.11 -18.72 -24.33
C ALA A 282 1.33 -19.31 -25.74
N GLY A 283 0.84 -20.54 -26.04
CA GLY A 283 0.99 -21.18 -27.33
C GLY A 283 2.44 -21.50 -27.72
N LYS A 284 3.39 -21.49 -26.78
CA LYS A 284 4.82 -21.73 -27.00
C LYS A 284 5.12 -23.22 -27.24
N GLY A 285 6.07 -23.50 -28.12
CA GLY A 285 6.57 -24.87 -28.37
C GLY A 285 7.33 -25.45 -27.16
N PRO A 286 7.55 -26.77 -27.08
CA PRO A 286 8.23 -27.43 -25.97
C PRO A 286 9.64 -26.87 -25.69
N LYS A 287 10.38 -26.50 -26.73
CA LYS A 287 11.73 -25.92 -26.60
C LYS A 287 11.70 -24.54 -25.98
N GLU A 288 10.83 -23.65 -26.47
CA GLU A 288 10.67 -22.29 -25.93
C GLU A 288 10.17 -22.30 -24.49
N ARG A 289 9.32 -23.26 -24.13
CA ARG A 289 8.89 -23.48 -22.74
C ARG A 289 10.06 -23.86 -21.85
N GLY A 290 10.88 -24.84 -22.29
CA GLY A 290 12.05 -25.25 -21.55
C GLY A 290 13.07 -24.12 -21.35
N GLU A 291 13.30 -23.30 -22.36
CA GLU A 291 14.19 -22.12 -22.27
C GLU A 291 13.63 -21.08 -21.29
N ALA A 292 12.33 -20.80 -21.33
CA ALA A 292 11.69 -19.84 -20.42
C ALA A 292 11.77 -20.28 -18.95
N VAL A 293 11.53 -21.56 -18.65
CA VAL A 293 11.62 -22.14 -17.30
C VAL A 293 13.06 -22.20 -16.82
N ARG A 294 14.03 -22.40 -17.72
CA ARG A 294 15.46 -22.45 -17.40
C ARG A 294 16.05 -21.08 -17.03
N ALA A 295 15.54 -20.00 -17.62
CA ALA A 295 16.11 -18.66 -17.44
C ALA A 295 16.27 -18.20 -15.96
N PRO A 296 15.30 -18.43 -15.04
CA PRO A 296 15.49 -18.14 -13.61
C PRO A 296 16.67 -18.89 -12.97
N PHE A 297 16.86 -20.16 -13.36
CA PHE A 297 17.98 -20.97 -12.83
C PHE A 297 19.33 -20.49 -13.35
N ASP A 298 19.44 -20.15 -14.63
CA ASP A 298 20.67 -19.60 -15.20
C ASP A 298 21.05 -18.26 -14.55
N LYS A 299 20.05 -17.41 -14.27
CA LYS A 299 20.26 -16.15 -13.55
C LYS A 299 20.71 -16.39 -12.10
N LEU A 300 20.07 -17.33 -11.40
CA LEU A 300 20.45 -17.74 -10.04
C LEU A 300 21.91 -18.21 -10.00
N LEU A 301 22.28 -19.14 -10.87
CA LEU A 301 23.65 -19.69 -10.93
C LEU A 301 24.68 -18.59 -11.21
N THR A 302 24.38 -17.67 -12.13
CA THR A 302 25.25 -16.54 -12.42
C THR A 302 25.47 -15.68 -11.18
N SER A 303 24.38 -15.34 -10.45
CA SER A 303 24.46 -14.55 -9.22
C SER A 303 25.24 -15.24 -8.11
N LEU A 304 25.08 -16.56 -7.94
CA LEU A 304 25.81 -17.34 -6.94
C LEU A 304 27.32 -17.41 -7.31
N TYR A 305 27.66 -17.58 -8.58
CA TYR A 305 29.07 -17.56 -9.02
C TYR A 305 29.72 -16.19 -8.80
N ASP A 306 29.00 -15.12 -9.04
CA ASP A 306 29.52 -13.76 -8.83
C ASP A 306 29.72 -13.47 -7.34
N LEU A 307 28.80 -13.90 -6.47
CA LEU A 307 28.97 -13.83 -5.02
C LEU A 307 30.19 -14.62 -4.55
N PHE A 308 30.34 -15.84 -5.04
CA PHE A 308 31.50 -16.67 -4.71
C PHE A 308 32.83 -16.01 -5.09
N LYS A 309 32.91 -15.42 -6.29
CA LYS A 309 34.10 -14.66 -6.72
C LYS A 309 34.38 -13.47 -5.81
N GLN A 310 33.33 -12.73 -5.41
CA GLN A 310 33.46 -11.60 -4.49
C GLN A 310 33.97 -12.02 -3.12
N VAL A 311 33.44 -13.12 -2.56
CA VAL A 311 33.91 -13.66 -1.26
C VAL A 311 35.36 -14.07 -1.35
N LYS A 312 35.76 -14.83 -2.37
CA LYS A 312 37.17 -15.21 -2.57
C LYS A 312 38.10 -14.01 -2.74
N ALA A 313 37.66 -12.97 -3.46
CA ALA A 313 38.48 -11.77 -3.62
C ALA A 313 38.64 -10.99 -2.31
N ARG A 314 37.63 -11.01 -1.42
CA ARG A 314 37.73 -10.41 -0.07
C ARG A 314 38.66 -11.23 0.83
N GLU A 315 38.51 -12.55 0.84
CA GLU A 315 39.40 -13.46 1.60
C GLU A 315 40.88 -13.25 1.20
N ALA A 316 41.18 -13.20 -0.10
CA ALA A 316 42.51 -12.96 -0.58
C ALA A 316 43.08 -11.62 -0.10
N LYS A 317 42.27 -10.53 -0.10
CA LYS A 317 42.69 -9.22 0.40
C LYS A 317 42.95 -9.20 1.91
N GLU A 318 42.14 -9.94 2.70
CA GLU A 318 42.38 -10.00 4.15
C GLU A 318 43.60 -10.87 4.50
N LEU A 319 43.86 -11.95 3.75
CA LEU A 319 45.07 -12.77 3.93
C LEU A 319 46.34 -11.95 3.70
N VAL A 320 46.39 -11.12 2.66
CA VAL A 320 47.54 -10.24 2.41
C VAL A 320 47.82 -9.27 3.55
N LYS A 321 46.76 -8.75 4.20
CA LYS A 321 46.93 -7.83 5.35
C LYS A 321 47.44 -8.54 6.62
N VAL A 322 47.25 -9.83 6.73
CA VAL A 322 47.71 -10.63 7.89
C VAL A 322 49.17 -11.06 7.69
N GLU A 323 49.63 -11.15 6.43
CA GLU A 323 51.00 -11.50 6.08
C GLU A 323 51.98 -10.28 6.09
N GLU A 324 51.46 -9.05 6.05
CA GLU A 324 52.20 -7.80 6.28
C GLU A 324 52.27 -7.45 7.79
#